data_a7b4d3115cf9c141aea4f0ddb713201c
#
_entry.id   a7b4d3115cf9c141aea4f0ddb713201c
#
_cell.length_a   1.000
_cell.length_b   1.000
_cell.length_c   1.000
_cell.angle_alpha   90.00
_cell.angle_beta   90.00
_cell.angle_gamma   90.00
#
_symmetry.space_group_name_H-M   'P 1'
#
loop_
_entity.id
_entity.type
_entity.pdbx_description
1 polymer ?
#
loop_
_entity_poly.entity_id
_entity_poly.type
_entity_poly.pdbx_seq_one_letter_code
_entity_poly.pdbx_strand_id
1 'polypeptide(L)'
;MTTEPDMMAVRLHGPRDLRVDRVPRPGPPGPGQALLRVTAVGICGSDLHSYQDARIGDTMLNAPLTLGHEFAGVVEEIGPGDALDGEFQPLQAGARVAVDPAQPCGRCEMCEQ
;
A
#
# COMPACT_ATOMS: atom_id res chain seq x y z
N MET A 1 8.18 -28.05 -0.85
CA MET A 1 7.23 -26.93 -0.80
C MET A 1 7.98 -25.67 -0.43
N THR A 2 7.91 -24.70 -1.26
CA THR A 2 8.53 -23.43 -0.97
C THR A 2 7.52 -22.57 -0.23
N THR A 3 7.81 -22.24 0.99
CA THR A 3 7.06 -21.22 1.68
C THR A 3 7.70 -19.88 1.37
N GLU A 4 6.89 -18.96 0.85
CA GLU A 4 7.34 -17.58 0.74
C GLU A 4 7.76 -17.11 2.14
N PRO A 5 8.92 -16.45 2.27
CA PRO A 5 9.27 -15.90 3.57
C PRO A 5 8.25 -14.84 3.97
N ASP A 6 7.93 -14.83 5.25
CA ASP A 6 7.07 -13.78 5.79
C ASP A 6 7.79 -12.44 5.74
N MET A 7 7.03 -11.39 5.78
CA MET A 7 7.55 -10.03 5.90
C MET A 7 7.08 -9.39 7.20
N MET A 8 7.73 -8.31 7.58
CA MET A 8 7.34 -7.54 8.75
C MET A 8 6.40 -6.42 8.33
N ALA A 9 5.36 -6.20 9.11
CA ALA A 9 4.43 -5.10 8.90
C ALA A 9 4.13 -4.43 10.21
N VAL A 10 4.02 -3.10 10.19
CA VAL A 10 3.58 -2.31 11.35
C VAL A 10 2.08 -2.23 11.30
N ARG A 11 1.42 -2.79 12.30
CA ARG A 11 -0.04 -2.88 12.33
C ARG A 11 -0.61 -2.32 13.62
N LEU A 12 -1.75 -1.63 13.48
CA LEU A 12 -2.48 -1.08 14.61
C LEU A 12 -3.52 -2.11 15.08
N HIS A 13 -3.41 -2.54 16.33
CA HIS A 13 -4.30 -3.53 16.94
C HIS A 13 -5.42 -2.90 17.76
N GLY A 14 -5.26 -1.66 18.16
CA GLY A 14 -6.24 -0.91 18.93
C GLY A 14 -5.70 0.49 19.20
N PRO A 15 -6.41 1.32 19.99
CA PRO A 15 -5.93 2.67 20.25
C PRO A 15 -4.51 2.65 20.83
N ARG A 16 -3.59 3.35 20.18
CA ARG A 16 -2.19 3.47 20.59
C ARG A 16 -1.45 2.14 20.73
N ASP A 17 -1.94 1.10 20.05
CA ASP A 17 -1.35 -0.24 20.12
C ASP A 17 -0.77 -0.63 18.76
N LEU A 18 0.40 -0.07 18.46
CA LEU A 18 1.16 -0.45 17.27
C LEU A 18 2.06 -1.63 17.57
N ARG A 19 2.07 -2.59 16.67
CA ARG A 19 2.93 -3.76 16.77
C ARG A 19 3.62 -4.03 15.45
N VAL A 20 4.82 -4.60 15.53
CA VAL A 20 5.49 -5.14 14.36
C VAL A 20 5.12 -6.62 14.27
N ASP A 21 4.33 -6.93 13.27
CA ASP A 21 3.82 -8.28 13.07
C ASP A 21 4.50 -8.96 11.89
N ARG A 22 4.61 -10.28 11.96
CA ARG A 22 5.02 -11.09 10.84
C ARG A 22 3.79 -11.45 10.04
N VAL A 23 3.78 -11.08 8.77
CA VAL A 23 2.64 -11.33 7.87
C VAL A 23 3.11 -12.02 6.60
N PRO A 24 2.24 -12.74 5.89
CA PRO A 24 2.61 -13.34 4.62
C PRO A 24 2.98 -12.27 3.60
N ARG A 25 3.97 -12.57 2.76
CA ARG A 25 4.28 -11.70 1.63
C ARG A 25 3.14 -11.74 0.62
N PRO A 26 2.92 -10.62 -0.13
CA PRO A 26 1.94 -10.63 -1.21
C PRO A 26 2.32 -11.68 -2.25
N GLY A 27 1.33 -12.27 -2.88
CA GLY A 27 1.54 -13.14 -4.03
C GLY A 27 2.02 -12.38 -5.26
N PRO A 28 2.19 -13.08 -6.39
CA PRO A 28 2.61 -12.43 -7.63
C PRO A 28 1.59 -11.39 -8.07
N PRO A 29 2.03 -10.30 -8.71
CA PRO A 29 1.12 -9.26 -9.17
C PRO A 29 0.21 -9.76 -10.29
N GLY A 30 -1.04 -9.32 -10.27
CA GLY A 30 -2.00 -9.60 -11.32
C GLY A 30 -1.89 -8.62 -12.50
N PRO A 31 -2.82 -8.71 -13.46
CA PRO A 31 -2.81 -7.81 -14.62
C PRO A 31 -2.91 -6.34 -14.18
N GLY A 32 -2.06 -5.50 -14.77
CA GLY A 32 -2.00 -4.08 -14.48
C GLY A 32 -1.40 -3.73 -13.12
N GLN A 33 -0.87 -4.71 -12.40
CA GLN A 33 -0.29 -4.53 -11.07
C GLN A 33 1.22 -4.69 -11.10
N ALA A 34 1.87 -4.10 -10.10
CA ALA A 34 3.30 -4.27 -9.88
C ALA A 34 3.54 -4.59 -8.39
N LEU A 35 4.50 -5.46 -8.15
CA LEU A 35 4.96 -5.75 -6.79
C LEU A 35 6.10 -4.79 -6.47
N LEU A 36 5.98 -4.08 -5.36
CA LEU A 36 6.97 -3.10 -4.94
C LEU A 36 7.68 -3.57 -3.67
N ARG A 37 8.98 -3.30 -3.60
CA ARG A 37 9.72 -3.38 -2.35
C ARG A 37 9.71 -1.99 -1.73
N VAL A 38 8.98 -1.82 -0.65
CA VAL A 38 8.84 -0.52 0.02
C VAL A 38 10.17 -0.13 0.66
N THR A 39 10.65 1.08 0.38
CA THR A 39 11.91 1.60 0.91
C THR A 39 11.72 2.70 1.94
N ALA A 40 10.60 3.40 1.90
CA ALA A 40 10.30 4.47 2.83
C ALA A 40 8.79 4.67 2.94
N VAL A 41 8.32 4.94 4.15
CA VAL A 41 6.91 5.22 4.42
C VAL A 41 6.82 6.54 5.16
N GLY A 42 6.01 7.47 4.65
CA GLY A 42 5.72 8.72 5.34
C GLY A 42 4.58 8.55 6.33
N ILE A 43 4.50 9.46 7.26
CA ILE A 43 3.42 9.52 8.24
C ILE A 43 2.49 10.65 7.86
N CYS A 44 1.23 10.32 7.65
CA CYS A 44 0.17 11.29 7.38
C CYS A 44 -0.60 11.60 8.66
N GLY A 45 -1.26 12.75 8.71
CA GLY A 45 -2.12 13.10 9.85
C GLY A 45 -3.21 12.07 10.10
N SER A 46 -3.73 11.43 9.06
CA SER A 46 -4.72 10.36 9.20
C SER A 46 -4.15 9.14 9.94
N ASP A 47 -2.85 8.86 9.79
CA ASP A 47 -2.20 7.76 10.52
C ASP A 47 -2.15 8.06 12.01
N LEU A 48 -1.87 9.32 12.38
CA LEU A 48 -1.86 9.72 13.78
C LEU A 48 -3.25 9.62 14.39
N HIS A 49 -4.27 10.04 13.65
CA HIS A 49 -5.65 9.95 14.11
C HIS A 49 -6.05 8.49 14.31
N SER A 50 -5.73 7.62 13.35
CA SER A 50 -6.01 6.20 13.47
C SER A 50 -5.29 5.57 14.66
N TYR A 51 -4.04 5.97 14.88
CA TYR A 51 -3.25 5.48 16.01
C TYR A 51 -3.91 5.81 17.35
N GLN A 52 -4.38 7.04 17.52
CA GLN A 52 -4.97 7.49 18.77
C GLN A 52 -6.33 6.87 19.04
N ASP A 53 -7.18 6.74 18.02
CA ASP A 53 -8.58 6.40 18.19
C ASP A 53 -8.97 5.03 17.66
N ALA A 54 -8.07 4.35 16.94
CA ALA A 54 -8.35 3.09 16.25
C ALA A 54 -9.56 3.22 15.34
N ARG A 55 -9.60 4.30 14.57
CA ARG A 55 -10.71 4.63 13.67
C ARG A 55 -10.20 5.08 12.32
N ILE A 56 -10.98 4.81 11.30
CA ILE A 56 -10.84 5.42 9.98
C ILE A 56 -12.12 6.23 9.76
N GLY A 57 -12.01 7.57 9.90
CA GLY A 57 -13.20 8.41 9.95
C GLY A 57 -14.10 8.01 11.12
N ASP A 58 -15.34 7.65 10.84
CA ASP A 58 -16.28 7.21 11.87
C ASP A 58 -16.29 5.69 12.07
N THR A 59 -15.49 4.96 11.31
CA THR A 59 -15.46 3.50 11.36
C THR A 59 -14.39 3.03 12.33
N MET A 60 -14.79 2.29 13.36
CA MET A 60 -13.84 1.68 14.28
C MET A 60 -13.19 0.45 13.66
N LEU A 61 -11.94 0.22 14.02
CA LEU A 61 -11.23 -0.98 13.55
C LEU A 61 -11.80 -2.21 14.22
N ASN A 62 -12.08 -3.23 13.41
CA ASN A 62 -12.51 -4.54 13.89
C ASN A 62 -11.45 -5.62 13.64
N ALA A 63 -10.32 -5.26 13.09
CA ALA A 63 -9.19 -6.14 12.81
C ALA A 63 -7.92 -5.29 12.75
N PRO A 64 -6.72 -5.90 12.91
CA PRO A 64 -5.47 -5.14 12.79
C PRO A 64 -5.35 -4.48 11.43
N LEU A 65 -4.91 -3.23 11.43
CA LEU A 65 -4.75 -2.40 10.25
C LEU A 65 -3.26 -2.12 9.99
N THR A 66 -2.79 -2.43 8.80
CA THR A 66 -1.45 -2.01 8.38
C THR A 66 -1.48 -0.52 8.07
N LEU A 67 -0.71 0.26 8.81
CA LEU A 67 -0.62 1.69 8.60
C LEU A 67 0.42 2.02 7.53
N GLY A 68 0.26 3.21 6.94
CA GLY A 68 1.17 3.73 5.94
C GLY A 68 0.55 3.65 4.55
N HIS A 69 0.26 4.80 3.98
CA HIS A 69 -0.30 4.92 2.64
C HIS A 69 0.48 5.92 1.78
N GLU A 70 1.44 6.61 2.36
CA GLU A 70 2.34 7.52 1.66
C GLU A 70 3.72 6.89 1.65
N PHE A 71 4.05 6.20 0.57
CA PHE A 71 5.29 5.44 0.53
C PHE A 71 5.96 5.48 -0.83
N ALA A 72 7.23 5.12 -0.83
CA ALA A 72 8.05 4.95 -2.01
C ALA A 72 8.67 3.58 -2.01
N GLY A 73 9.02 3.09 -3.17
CA GLY A 73 9.62 1.78 -3.29
C GLY A 73 10.29 1.56 -4.64
N VAL A 74 10.75 0.34 -4.82
CA VAL A 74 11.38 -0.12 -6.04
C VAL A 74 10.51 -1.23 -6.63
N VAL A 75 10.24 -1.14 -7.92
CA VAL A 75 9.47 -2.17 -8.63
C VAL A 75 10.29 -3.45 -8.68
N GLU A 76 9.76 -4.54 -8.13
CA GLU A 76 10.39 -5.85 -8.16
C GLU A 76 9.86 -6.72 -9.28
N GLU A 77 8.55 -6.70 -9.51
CA GLU A 77 7.90 -7.58 -10.46
C GLU A 77 6.69 -6.88 -11.06
N ILE A 78 6.43 -7.12 -12.33
CA ILE A 78 5.27 -6.57 -13.03
C ILE A 78 4.41 -7.74 -13.48
N GLY A 79 3.10 -7.62 -13.27
CA GLY A 79 2.15 -8.64 -13.66
C GLY A 79 1.95 -8.73 -15.16
N PRO A 80 1.06 -9.63 -15.61
CA PRO A 80 0.77 -9.78 -17.04
C PRO A 80 0.31 -8.47 -17.66
N GLY A 81 0.83 -8.15 -18.83
CA GLY A 81 0.61 -6.85 -19.45
C GLY A 81 1.47 -5.78 -18.78
N ASP A 82 1.14 -4.52 -19.02
CA ASP A 82 1.90 -3.42 -18.49
C ASP A 82 1.22 -2.86 -17.23
N ALA A 83 2.03 -2.48 -16.24
CA ALA A 83 1.61 -1.58 -15.17
C ALA A 83 2.12 -0.19 -15.53
N LEU A 84 1.25 0.81 -15.44
CA LEU A 84 1.56 2.17 -15.90
C LEU A 84 1.86 3.09 -14.73
N ASP A 85 2.79 4.04 -14.96
CA ASP A 85 3.06 5.12 -14.02
C ASP A 85 2.04 6.27 -14.17
N GLY A 86 2.25 7.35 -13.41
CA GLY A 86 1.35 8.50 -13.45
C GLY A 86 1.33 9.26 -14.78
N GLU A 87 2.29 8.98 -15.66
CA GLU A 87 2.34 9.55 -17.01
C GLU A 87 1.89 8.54 -18.07
N PHE A 88 1.26 7.44 -17.64
CA PHE A 88 0.79 6.35 -18.51
C PHE A 88 1.91 5.65 -19.28
N GLN A 89 3.13 5.65 -18.70
CA GLN A 89 4.26 4.92 -19.27
C GLN A 89 4.44 3.58 -18.56
N PRO A 90 4.85 2.52 -19.28
CA PRO A 90 5.07 1.23 -18.66
C PRO A 90 6.16 1.28 -17.58
N LEU A 91 5.87 0.72 -16.42
CA LEU A 91 6.86 0.52 -15.37
C LEU A 91 7.81 -0.61 -15.74
N GLN A 92 9.03 -0.52 -15.24
CA GLN A 92 10.04 -1.56 -15.41
C GLN A 92 10.58 -1.98 -14.06
N ALA A 93 10.98 -3.25 -13.96
CA ALA A 93 11.62 -3.73 -12.76
C ALA A 93 12.88 -2.92 -12.46
N GLY A 94 13.08 -2.57 -11.20
CA GLY A 94 14.18 -1.69 -10.77
C GLY A 94 13.84 -0.21 -10.73
N ALA A 95 12.67 0.20 -11.27
CA ALA A 95 12.28 1.59 -11.22
C ALA A 95 11.93 2.03 -9.80
N ARG A 96 12.33 3.25 -9.45
CA ARG A 96 11.95 3.87 -8.18
C ARG A 96 10.66 4.63 -8.38
N VAL A 97 9.71 4.44 -7.48
CA VAL A 97 8.39 5.05 -7.58
C VAL A 97 7.93 5.61 -6.25
N ALA A 98 7.17 6.69 -6.32
CA ALA A 98 6.36 7.16 -5.21
C ALA A 98 4.92 6.77 -5.52
N VAL A 99 4.19 6.32 -4.52
CA VAL A 99 2.85 5.78 -4.72
C VAL A 99 1.80 6.79 -4.29
N ASP A 100 0.87 7.07 -5.19
CA ASP A 100 -0.33 7.83 -4.89
C ASP A 100 -1.40 6.84 -4.43
N PRO A 101 -1.89 6.95 -3.19
CA PRO A 101 -2.87 6.00 -2.66
C PRO A 101 -4.27 6.16 -3.26
N ALA A 102 -4.53 7.24 -3.97
CA ALA A 102 -5.83 7.49 -4.55
C ALA A 102 -6.13 6.47 -5.67
N GLN A 103 -7.36 5.99 -5.70
CA GLN A 103 -7.82 5.07 -6.73
C GLN A 103 -9.07 5.65 -7.39
N PRO A 104 -8.90 6.67 -8.25
CA PRO A 104 -10.05 7.27 -8.93
C PRO A 104 -10.67 6.26 -9.89
N CYS A 105 -11.98 6.33 -10.05
CA CYS A 105 -12.66 5.45 -11.00
C CYS A 105 -12.40 5.84 -12.46
N GLY A 106 -12.01 7.09 -12.70
CA GLY A 106 -11.74 7.62 -14.03
C GLY A 106 -12.98 7.96 -14.87
N ARG A 107 -14.17 7.74 -14.35
CA ARG A 107 -15.42 7.86 -15.10
C ARG A 107 -16.42 8.84 -14.53
N CYS A 108 -16.26 9.24 -13.27
CA CYS A 108 -17.23 10.15 -12.65
C CYS A 108 -16.88 11.61 -12.98
N GLU A 109 -17.81 12.49 -12.69
CA GLU A 109 -17.63 13.93 -12.93
C GLU A 109 -16.38 14.48 -12.23
N MET A 110 -16.11 14.02 -11.02
CA MET A 110 -14.93 14.49 -10.27
C MET A 110 -13.62 14.07 -10.92
N CYS A 111 -13.58 12.90 -11.52
CA CYS A 111 -12.37 12.42 -12.20
C CYS A 111 -12.14 13.11 -13.55
N GLU A 112 -13.18 13.63 -14.16
CA GLU A 112 -13.10 14.26 -15.48
C GLU A 112 -12.81 15.76 -15.45
N GLN A 113 -12.75 16.35 -14.27
CA GLN A 113 -12.46 17.79 -14.12
C GLN A 113 -10.96 18.10 -14.20
#